data_130955af7388ec1661d3fa6fbcca3c5e
#
_entry.id   130955af7388ec1661d3fa6fbcca3c5e
#
_cell.length_a   1.000
_cell.length_b   1.000
_cell.length_c   1.000
_cell.angle_alpha   90.00
_cell.angle_beta   90.00
_cell.angle_gamma   90.00
#
_symmetry.space_group_name_H-M   'P 1'
#
loop_
_entity.id
_entity.type
_entity.pdbx_description
1 polymer ?
#
loop_
_entity_poly.entity_id
_entity_poly.type
_entity_poly.pdbx_seq_one_letter_code
_entity_poly.pdbx_strand_id
1 'polypeptide(L)'
;MANFEDNVMIALYWGGEIITKMNGFRYNECARMIVSMSISTNYVELIKLLHEKMGTDGENIQLDISGKYPCSFQGNVIRFIEFKIENDQSLVHFLPFLRNF
;
A
#
# COMPACT_ATOMS: atom_id res chain seq x y z
N MET A 1 -14.65 -11.63 -17.56
CA MET A 1 -15.02 -10.21 -17.48
C MET A 1 -14.54 -9.65 -16.14
N ALA A 2 -13.80 -8.55 -16.17
CA ALA A 2 -13.33 -7.96 -14.93
C ALA A 2 -14.51 -7.42 -14.12
N ASN A 3 -14.50 -7.77 -12.86
CA ASN A 3 -15.53 -7.35 -11.91
C ASN A 3 -15.00 -6.14 -11.15
N PHE A 4 -15.74 -5.04 -11.11
CA PHE A 4 -15.30 -3.84 -10.40
C PHE A 4 -15.02 -4.12 -8.93
N GLU A 5 -15.70 -5.12 -8.35
CA GLU A 5 -15.49 -5.49 -6.95
C GLU A 5 -14.15 -6.12 -6.67
N ASP A 6 -13.47 -6.59 -7.72
CA ASP A 6 -12.16 -7.24 -7.60
C ASP A 6 -10.99 -6.27 -7.65
N ASN A 7 -11.27 -4.99 -7.79
CA ASN A 7 -10.24 -3.96 -7.84
C ASN A 7 -10.26 -3.11 -6.59
N VAL A 8 -9.08 -2.66 -6.18
CA VAL A 8 -8.91 -1.72 -5.07
C VAL A 8 -8.17 -0.49 -5.56
N MET A 9 -8.49 0.65 -4.97
CA MET A 9 -7.80 1.91 -5.26
C MET A 9 -6.72 2.10 -4.21
N ILE A 10 -5.51 2.37 -4.66
CA ILE A 10 -4.35 2.49 -3.79
C ILE A 10 -3.72 3.87 -3.99
N ALA A 11 -3.50 4.57 -2.88
CA ALA A 11 -2.74 5.82 -2.89
C ALA A 11 -1.27 5.49 -2.69
N LEU A 12 -0.43 5.92 -3.63
CA LEU A 12 1.00 5.64 -3.61
C LEU A 12 1.79 6.84 -3.10
N TYR A 13 2.68 6.58 -2.16
CA TYR A 13 3.57 7.58 -1.56
C TYR A 13 5.01 7.12 -1.73
N TRP A 14 5.88 8.00 -2.22
CA TRP A 14 7.31 7.73 -2.29
C TRP A 14 8.09 9.04 -2.35
N GLY A 15 9.37 8.95 -2.09
CA GLY A 15 10.26 10.11 -2.14
C GLY A 15 10.31 10.95 -0.88
N GLY A 16 9.51 10.58 0.13
CA GLY A 16 9.51 11.25 1.42
C GLY A 16 9.89 10.29 2.54
N GLU A 17 9.34 10.51 3.73
CA GLU A 17 9.65 9.72 4.91
C GLU A 17 8.40 9.24 5.62
N ILE A 18 8.50 8.04 6.18
CA ILE A 18 7.47 7.51 7.08
C ILE A 18 7.71 8.08 8.47
N ILE A 19 6.67 8.68 9.04
CA ILE A 19 6.73 9.23 10.39
C ILE A 19 5.88 8.35 11.30
N THR A 20 6.51 7.76 12.30
CA THR A 20 5.84 6.94 13.30
C THR A 20 5.75 7.71 14.60
N LYS A 21 4.54 7.91 15.10
CA LYS A 21 4.28 8.60 16.35
C LYS A 21 3.33 7.78 17.20
N MET A 22 3.13 8.20 18.46
CA MET A 22 2.21 7.51 19.37
C MET A 22 0.80 7.37 18.80
N ASN A 23 0.40 8.27 17.94
CA ASN A 23 -0.94 8.29 17.33
C ASN A 23 -1.04 7.46 16.04
N GLY A 24 0.02 6.74 15.66
CA GLY A 24 0.02 5.92 14.48
C GLY A 24 1.15 6.29 13.54
N PHE A 25 1.00 5.94 12.28
CA PHE A 25 2.04 6.21 11.31
C PHE A 25 1.46 6.91 10.08
N ARG A 26 2.27 7.76 9.48
CA ARG A 26 1.88 8.51 8.29
C ARG A 26 3.09 8.82 7.44
N TYR A 27 2.83 9.20 6.21
CA TYR A 27 3.86 9.71 5.33
C TYR A 27 3.92 11.23 5.45
N ASN A 28 5.13 11.80 5.30
CA ASN A 28 5.31 13.25 5.48
C ASN A 28 4.89 14.09 4.27
N GLU A 29 4.53 13.46 3.17
CA GLU A 29 4.08 14.14 1.95
C GLU A 29 2.75 13.56 1.48
N CYS A 30 2.07 14.29 0.59
CA CYS A 30 0.83 13.82 0.00
C CYS A 30 1.08 12.66 -0.96
N ALA A 31 0.04 11.89 -1.22
CA ALA A 31 0.11 10.82 -2.21
C ALA A 31 0.49 11.40 -3.57
N ARG A 32 1.41 10.71 -4.26
CA ARG A 32 1.83 11.14 -5.59
C ARG A 32 0.88 10.66 -6.67
N MET A 33 0.16 9.58 -6.40
CA MET A 33 -0.65 8.94 -7.43
C MET A 33 -1.66 8.01 -6.78
N ILE A 34 -2.81 7.84 -7.44
CA ILE A 34 -3.79 6.84 -7.06
C ILE A 34 -3.92 5.87 -8.23
N VAL A 35 -3.79 4.59 -7.95
CA VAL A 35 -3.87 3.56 -8.98
C VAL A 35 -4.93 2.52 -8.60
N SER A 36 -5.49 1.88 -9.63
CA SER A 36 -6.40 0.75 -9.45
C SER A 36 -5.60 -0.54 -9.62
N MET A 37 -5.83 -1.48 -8.72
CA MET A 37 -5.13 -2.76 -8.76
C MET A 37 -6.09 -3.89 -8.43
N SER A 38 -5.93 -5.03 -9.12
CA SER A 38 -6.74 -6.21 -8.80
C SER A 38 -6.41 -6.74 -7.42
N ILE A 39 -7.44 -7.19 -6.70
CA ILE A 39 -7.25 -7.80 -5.38
C ILE A 39 -6.49 -9.12 -5.47
N SER A 40 -6.41 -9.71 -6.65
CA SER A 40 -5.68 -10.95 -6.88
C SER A 40 -4.24 -10.72 -7.36
N THR A 41 -3.78 -9.47 -7.36
CA THR A 41 -2.40 -9.14 -7.72
C THR A 41 -1.42 -9.83 -6.79
N ASN A 42 -0.40 -10.47 -7.36
CA ASN A 42 0.65 -11.08 -6.55
C ASN A 42 1.80 -10.09 -6.31
N TYR A 43 2.75 -10.50 -5.48
CA TYR A 43 3.85 -9.62 -5.08
C TYR A 43 4.72 -9.20 -6.26
N VAL A 44 5.04 -10.13 -7.18
CA VAL A 44 5.85 -9.82 -8.36
C VAL A 44 5.16 -8.79 -9.24
N GLU A 45 3.86 -8.95 -9.44
CA GLU A 45 3.07 -8.00 -10.23
C GLU A 45 3.02 -6.63 -9.55
N LEU A 46 2.91 -6.60 -8.21
CA LEU A 46 2.94 -5.35 -7.46
C LEU A 46 4.26 -4.62 -7.66
N ILE A 47 5.38 -5.33 -7.55
CA ILE A 47 6.70 -4.75 -7.75
C ILE A 47 6.83 -4.14 -9.14
N LYS A 48 6.37 -4.85 -10.16
CA LYS A 48 6.38 -4.34 -11.54
C LYS A 48 5.54 -3.08 -11.68
N LEU A 49 4.35 -3.09 -11.10
CA LEU A 49 3.45 -1.94 -11.14
C LEU A 49 4.11 -0.72 -10.51
N LEU A 50 4.71 -0.89 -9.33
CA LEU A 50 5.34 0.21 -8.61
C LEU A 50 6.52 0.78 -9.40
N HIS A 51 7.38 -0.07 -9.95
CA HIS A 51 8.49 0.41 -10.78
C HIS A 51 7.99 1.18 -11.99
N GLU A 52 6.94 0.68 -12.64
CA GLU A 52 6.36 1.36 -13.79
C GLU A 52 5.83 2.74 -13.42
N LYS A 53 5.10 2.83 -12.31
CA LYS A 53 4.51 4.10 -11.87
C LYS A 53 5.54 5.08 -11.33
N MET A 54 6.61 4.60 -10.74
CA MET A 54 7.69 5.43 -10.21
C MET A 54 8.72 5.83 -11.28
N GLY A 55 8.64 5.20 -12.46
CA GLY A 55 9.60 5.46 -13.51
C GLY A 55 10.96 4.83 -13.28
N THR A 56 11.03 3.77 -12.48
CA THR A 56 12.28 3.07 -12.14
C THR A 56 12.41 1.75 -12.87
N ASP A 57 11.62 1.53 -13.92
CA ASP A 57 11.76 0.35 -14.77
C ASP A 57 13.16 0.25 -15.34
N GLY A 58 13.74 -0.94 -15.28
CA GLY A 58 15.07 -1.17 -15.79
C GLY A 58 16.19 -0.77 -14.85
N GLU A 59 15.87 -0.09 -13.75
CA GLU A 59 16.87 0.24 -12.74
C GLU A 59 16.95 -0.88 -11.71
N ASN A 60 18.15 -1.10 -11.17
CA ASN A 60 18.39 -2.13 -10.17
C ASN A 60 18.12 -1.56 -8.77
N ILE A 61 16.89 -1.15 -8.54
CA ILE A 61 16.46 -0.57 -7.27
C ILE A 61 15.56 -1.56 -6.55
N GLN A 62 15.91 -1.87 -5.32
CA GLN A 62 15.08 -2.70 -4.46
C GLN A 62 14.06 -1.80 -3.74
N LEU A 63 12.79 -2.21 -3.78
CA LEU A 63 11.71 -1.48 -3.13
C LEU A 63 11.45 -2.04 -1.74
N ASP A 64 11.29 -1.14 -0.77
CA ASP A 64 10.85 -1.46 0.57
C ASP A 64 9.43 -0.94 0.72
N ILE A 65 8.47 -1.85 0.78
CA ILE A 65 7.05 -1.51 0.68
C ILE A 65 6.38 -1.62 2.04
N SER A 66 5.66 -0.57 2.42
CA SER A 66 4.87 -0.57 3.63
C SER A 66 3.47 -0.05 3.34
N GLY A 67 2.48 -0.60 4.04
CA GLY A 67 1.11 -0.13 3.96
C GLY A 67 0.60 0.33 5.31
N LYS A 68 -0.47 1.12 5.30
CA LYS A 68 -1.19 1.50 6.51
C LYS A 68 -2.15 0.38 6.88
N TYR A 69 -2.01 -0.14 8.08
CA TYR A 69 -2.83 -1.23 8.57
C TYR A 69 -3.59 -0.77 9.82
N PRO A 70 -4.92 -0.83 9.82
CA PRO A 70 -5.69 -0.42 10.99
C PRO A 70 -5.50 -1.43 12.12
N CYS A 71 -5.15 -0.93 13.32
CA CYS A 71 -4.85 -1.81 14.44
C CYS A 71 -5.76 -1.61 15.65
N SER A 72 -6.46 -0.49 15.74
CA SER A 72 -7.37 -0.27 16.85
C SER A 72 -8.40 0.78 16.51
N PHE A 73 -9.56 0.66 17.20
CA PHE A 73 -10.66 1.60 17.05
C PHE A 73 -11.03 2.09 18.45
N GLN A 74 -10.99 3.41 18.67
CA GLN A 74 -11.44 4.00 19.89
C GLN A 74 -12.38 5.14 19.54
N GLY A 75 -13.67 4.91 19.77
CA GLY A 75 -14.70 5.88 19.36
C GLY A 75 -14.67 6.05 17.85
N ASN A 76 -14.43 7.27 17.40
CA ASN A 76 -14.35 7.60 15.97
C ASN A 76 -12.92 7.64 15.45
N VAL A 77 -11.94 7.21 16.26
CA VAL A 77 -10.53 7.30 15.89
C VAL A 77 -10.00 5.93 15.51
N ILE A 78 -9.39 5.86 14.31
CA ILE A 78 -8.72 4.67 13.82
C ILE A 78 -7.22 4.91 13.92
N ARG A 79 -6.52 3.99 14.56
CA ARG A 79 -5.07 4.03 14.61
C ARG A 79 -4.50 3.10 13.55
N PHE A 80 -3.44 3.55 12.91
CA PHE A 80 -2.75 2.79 11.87
C PHE A 80 -1.34 2.46 12.31
N ILE A 81 -0.88 1.28 11.92
CA ILE A 81 0.53 0.89 12.09
C ILE A 81 1.13 0.62 10.72
N GLU A 82 2.45 0.60 10.68
CA GLU A 82 3.17 0.23 9.47
C GLU A 82 3.12 -1.28 9.30
N PHE A 83 2.66 -1.72 8.14
CA PHE A 83 2.60 -3.14 7.77
C PHE A 83 3.56 -3.37 6.62
N LYS A 84 4.60 -4.19 6.85
CA LYS A 84 5.58 -4.48 5.81
C LYS A 84 5.02 -5.47 4.81
N ILE A 85 5.14 -5.15 3.53
CA ILE A 85 4.72 -6.03 2.44
C ILE A 85 5.98 -6.58 1.78
N GLU A 86 6.29 -7.85 2.04
CA GLU A 86 7.56 -8.46 1.67
C GLU A 86 7.41 -9.66 0.73
N ASN A 87 6.20 -10.22 0.62
CA ASN A 87 5.94 -11.41 -0.17
C ASN A 87 4.45 -11.54 -0.44
N ASP A 88 4.07 -12.61 -1.16
CA ASP A 88 2.67 -12.86 -1.50
C ASP A 88 1.79 -13.00 -0.26
N GLN A 89 2.28 -13.63 0.79
CA GLN A 89 1.50 -13.87 1.99
C GLN A 89 1.15 -12.55 2.69
N SER A 90 2.11 -11.66 2.85
CA SER A 90 1.86 -10.35 3.47
C SER A 90 0.92 -9.52 2.62
N LEU A 91 1.05 -9.59 1.29
CA LEU A 91 0.18 -8.87 0.37
C LEU A 91 -1.26 -9.38 0.47
N VAL A 92 -1.46 -10.68 0.52
CA VAL A 92 -2.79 -11.29 0.66
C VAL A 92 -3.46 -10.84 1.96
N HIS A 93 -2.71 -10.70 3.04
CA HIS A 93 -3.26 -10.20 4.29
C HIS A 93 -3.62 -8.72 4.24
N PHE A 94 -2.89 -7.93 3.45
CA PHE A 94 -3.08 -6.49 3.39
C PHE A 94 -4.24 -6.07 2.47
N LEU A 95 -4.34 -6.68 1.28
CA LEU A 95 -5.29 -6.25 0.25
C LEU A 95 -6.75 -6.19 0.70
N PRO A 96 -7.29 -7.17 1.45
CA PRO A 96 -8.69 -7.11 1.85
C PRO A 96 -9.05 -5.91 2.71
N PHE A 97 -8.09 -5.36 3.45
CA PHE A 97 -8.35 -4.18 4.28
C PHE A 97 -8.61 -2.93 3.45
N LEU A 98 -8.06 -2.85 2.26
CA LEU A 98 -8.26 -1.71 1.38
C LEU A 98 -9.70 -1.63 0.87
N ARG A 99 -10.40 -2.76 0.80
CA ARG A 99 -11.79 -2.79 0.35
C ARG A 99 -12.76 -2.30 1.43
N ASN A 100 -12.38 -2.37 2.68
CA ASN A 100 -13.23 -2.04 3.82
C ASN A 100 -13.04 -0.59 4.29
N PHE A 101 -12.16 0.12 3.68
CA PHE A 101 -11.86 1.50 3.96
C PHE A 101 -11.75 2.31 2.66
#